data_17d17eb917b9ca731aa673f283645047
#
_entry.id   17d17eb917b9ca731aa673f283645047
#
_cell.length_a   1.000
_cell.length_b   1.000
_cell.length_c   1.000
_cell.angle_alpha   90.00
_cell.angle_beta   90.00
_cell.angle_gamma   90.00
#
_symmetry.space_group_name_H-M   'P 1'
#
loop_
_entity.id
_entity.type
_entity.pdbx_description
1 polymer ?
#
loop_
_entity_poly.entity_id
_entity_poly.type
_entity_poly.pdbx_seq_one_letter_code
_entity_poly.pdbx_strand_id
1 'polypeptide(L)'
;MRYISRTVWVLSLVSLFTDMASEMLYPIMPIYLKTIGFSVALIGILEGIAEAVAGLSKGYFGKLSDNRGKRAPFVQLGYTFSALAKPMMALFVYPVWIFFARTLDRLGKGIRTGARDALLSDESTPQTKGRVFGLHRGMDTLGAVIGPLLALLFLYFYPGRYKVLFLVAFIPGLMAIFATLFIKDKPVKEQEAIDKIKTGSFFSFLKYWKTSPADYRKLVIGLLFFALFNSSDVFLLLKAKEAGLGDTAVIGVYIFYNLIFALFSFPLGILADKIGLKRIFIGGLLCFAAVYLGMSMSHHLYAIGALFFLYGVYAAATEGISKAWISNISDQKDTATAIGTYTGFQSLCTMLASVIMGFVWYRFGSTVTFVLTGSAAVLVAGYFIFLPTFARHE
;
A
#
# COMPACT_ATOMS: atom_id res chain seq x y z
N MET A 1 -18.83 -11.89 -14.57
CA MET A 1 -18.34 -10.47 -14.46
C MET A 1 -19.42 -9.45 -14.11
N ARG A 2 -20.68 -9.80 -13.93
CA ARG A 2 -21.82 -8.90 -13.62
C ARG A 2 -21.80 -8.23 -12.22
N TYR A 3 -20.75 -8.46 -11.41
CA TYR A 3 -20.73 -8.02 -10.00
C TYR A 3 -19.69 -6.94 -9.67
N ILE A 4 -18.96 -6.43 -10.69
CA ILE A 4 -17.98 -5.36 -10.52
C ILE A 4 -18.52 -4.12 -11.22
N SER A 5 -18.73 -3.03 -10.47
CA SER A 5 -19.26 -1.79 -11.02
C SER A 5 -18.25 -1.09 -11.94
N ARG A 6 -18.75 -0.22 -12.83
CA ARG A 6 -17.90 0.61 -13.69
C ARG A 6 -16.94 1.47 -12.87
N THR A 7 -17.39 2.00 -11.74
CA THR A 7 -16.57 2.83 -10.84
C THR A 7 -15.37 2.04 -10.29
N VAL A 8 -15.59 0.78 -9.88
CA VAL A 8 -14.50 -0.09 -9.40
C VAL A 8 -13.47 -0.36 -10.49
N TRP A 9 -13.91 -0.63 -11.73
CA TRP A 9 -13.00 -0.81 -12.86
C TRP A 9 -12.17 0.46 -13.15
N VAL A 10 -12.82 1.62 -13.16
CA VAL A 10 -12.13 2.91 -13.36
C VAL A 10 -11.12 3.15 -12.25
N LEU A 11 -11.49 2.99 -10.98
CA LEU A 11 -10.58 3.14 -9.84
C LEU A 11 -9.39 2.18 -9.91
N SER A 12 -9.63 0.94 -10.35
CA SER A 12 -8.57 -0.07 -10.50
C SER A 12 -7.61 0.26 -11.64
N LEU A 13 -8.10 0.76 -12.77
CA LEU A 13 -7.29 1.24 -13.88
C LEU A 13 -6.48 2.49 -13.50
N VAL A 14 -7.09 3.43 -12.79
CA VAL A 14 -6.40 4.61 -12.26
C VAL A 14 -5.24 4.20 -11.35
N SER A 15 -5.46 3.21 -10.50
CA SER A 15 -4.43 2.68 -9.60
C SER A 15 -3.31 1.99 -10.38
N LEU A 16 -3.63 1.14 -11.34
CA LEU A 16 -2.68 0.48 -12.23
C LEU A 16 -1.75 1.50 -12.93
N PHE A 17 -2.33 2.50 -13.59
CA PHE A 17 -1.53 3.50 -14.31
C PHE A 17 -0.69 4.37 -13.36
N THR A 18 -1.21 4.69 -12.18
CA THR A 18 -0.45 5.47 -11.19
C THR A 18 0.70 4.68 -10.60
N ASP A 19 0.47 3.41 -10.25
CA ASP A 19 1.53 2.56 -9.72
C ASP A 19 2.56 2.22 -10.80
N MET A 20 2.13 1.98 -12.05
CA MET A 20 3.05 1.88 -13.18
C MET A 20 3.96 3.13 -13.28
N ALA A 21 3.39 4.35 -13.19
CA ALA A 21 4.16 5.59 -13.20
C ALA A 21 5.13 5.73 -12.02
N SER A 22 4.70 5.34 -10.82
CA SER A 22 5.49 5.49 -9.59
C SER A 22 6.58 4.43 -9.48
N GLU A 23 6.25 3.19 -9.81
CA GLU A 23 7.16 2.05 -9.70
C GLU A 23 8.20 2.00 -10.83
N MET A 24 7.96 2.68 -11.98
CA MET A 24 9.02 2.96 -12.95
C MET A 24 10.19 3.72 -12.32
N LEU A 25 9.90 4.59 -11.35
CA LEU A 25 10.89 5.50 -10.77
C LEU A 25 11.43 4.99 -9.43
N TYR A 26 10.67 4.17 -8.72
CA TYR A 26 11.00 3.75 -7.35
C TYR A 26 12.39 3.11 -7.22
N PRO A 27 12.77 2.07 -8.01
CA PRO A 27 14.09 1.45 -7.90
C PRO A 27 15.23 2.35 -8.39
N ILE A 28 14.92 3.34 -9.22
CA ILE A 28 15.89 4.22 -9.89
C ILE A 28 16.15 5.49 -9.07
N MET A 29 15.19 5.89 -8.25
CA MET A 29 15.26 7.13 -7.48
C MET A 29 16.54 7.25 -6.63
N PRO A 30 16.97 6.26 -5.83
CA PRO A 30 18.20 6.36 -5.06
C PRO A 30 19.44 6.52 -5.95
N ILE A 31 19.46 5.85 -7.11
CA ILE A 31 20.56 5.92 -8.08
C ILE A 31 20.62 7.34 -8.66
N TYR A 32 19.48 7.85 -9.14
CA TYR A 32 19.39 9.20 -9.68
C TYR A 32 19.82 10.26 -8.66
N LEU A 33 19.33 10.19 -7.43
CA LEU A 33 19.67 11.13 -6.37
C LEU A 33 21.18 11.14 -6.07
N LYS A 34 21.83 9.96 -6.07
CA LYS A 34 23.27 9.85 -5.95
C LYS A 34 24.01 10.51 -7.12
N THR A 35 23.54 10.32 -8.36
CA THR A 35 24.19 10.90 -9.55
C THR A 35 24.13 12.42 -9.57
N ILE A 36 23.14 13.03 -8.93
CA ILE A 36 23.02 14.49 -8.79
C ILE A 36 23.62 15.04 -7.49
N GLY A 37 24.37 14.19 -6.74
CA GLY A 37 25.18 14.62 -5.59
C GLY A 37 24.52 14.52 -4.22
N PHE A 38 23.38 13.83 -4.08
CA PHE A 38 22.77 13.59 -2.77
C PHE A 38 23.57 12.57 -1.97
N SER A 39 23.85 12.90 -0.70
CA SER A 39 24.38 11.94 0.26
C SER A 39 23.33 10.90 0.64
N VAL A 40 23.77 9.72 1.06
CA VAL A 40 22.84 8.65 1.53
C VAL A 40 21.98 9.14 2.70
N ALA A 41 22.56 9.95 3.60
CA ALA A 41 21.81 10.53 4.71
C ALA A 41 20.71 11.49 4.24
N LEU A 42 20.99 12.34 3.25
CA LEU A 42 20.01 13.26 2.68
C LEU A 42 18.87 12.50 1.96
N ILE A 43 19.18 11.40 1.25
CA ILE A 43 18.19 10.52 0.63
C ILE A 43 17.28 9.89 1.71
N GLY A 44 17.87 9.40 2.80
CA GLY A 44 17.11 8.80 3.91
C GLY A 44 16.17 9.81 4.58
N ILE A 45 16.63 11.04 4.83
CA ILE A 45 15.81 12.12 5.39
C ILE A 45 14.66 12.47 4.45
N LEU A 46 14.95 12.62 3.16
CA LEU A 46 13.96 12.94 2.14
C LEU A 46 12.84 11.90 2.09
N GLU A 47 13.20 10.61 1.97
CA GLU A 47 12.22 9.52 1.90
C GLU A 47 11.47 9.35 3.24
N GLY A 48 12.15 9.51 4.37
CA GLY A 48 11.52 9.44 5.70
C GLY A 48 10.45 10.52 5.90
N ILE A 49 10.75 11.78 5.58
CA ILE A 49 9.77 12.88 5.69
C ILE A 49 8.63 12.69 4.68
N ALA A 50 8.94 12.32 3.45
CA ALA A 50 7.94 12.10 2.41
C ALA A 50 6.94 10.98 2.82
N GLU A 51 7.42 9.88 3.40
CA GLU A 51 6.56 8.79 3.88
C GLU A 51 5.75 9.18 5.13
N ALA A 52 6.33 9.96 6.04
CA ALA A 52 5.60 10.50 7.19
C ALA A 52 4.45 11.42 6.75
N VAL A 53 4.69 12.28 5.76
CA VAL A 53 3.64 13.13 5.16
C VAL A 53 2.55 12.28 4.55
N ALA A 54 2.89 11.24 3.79
CA ALA A 54 1.91 10.31 3.23
C ALA A 54 1.08 9.64 4.32
N GLY A 55 1.72 9.10 5.36
CA GLY A 55 1.07 8.39 6.46
C GLY A 55 0.06 9.25 7.21
N LEU A 56 0.49 10.42 7.69
CA LEU A 56 -0.36 11.34 8.45
C LEU A 56 -1.50 11.93 7.60
N SER A 57 -1.23 12.21 6.33
CA SER A 57 -2.22 12.75 5.40
C SER A 57 -3.38 11.79 5.14
N LYS A 58 -3.17 10.47 5.15
CA LYS A 58 -4.23 9.47 4.91
C LYS A 58 -5.38 9.61 5.91
N GLY A 59 -5.06 9.76 7.20
CA GLY A 59 -6.08 9.94 8.24
C GLY A 59 -6.83 11.26 8.13
N TYR A 60 -6.10 12.36 7.93
CA TYR A 60 -6.71 13.69 7.83
C TYR A 60 -7.63 13.82 6.62
N PHE A 61 -7.13 13.49 5.41
CA PHE A 61 -7.92 13.62 4.20
C PHE A 61 -9.02 12.58 4.09
N GLY A 62 -8.85 11.39 4.69
CA GLY A 62 -9.93 10.42 4.85
C GLY A 62 -11.10 11.02 5.61
N LYS A 63 -10.84 11.60 6.80
CA LYS A 63 -11.87 12.28 7.60
C LYS A 63 -12.46 13.50 6.88
N LEU A 64 -11.64 14.28 6.20
CA LEU A 64 -12.11 15.46 5.47
C LEU A 64 -13.04 15.07 4.32
N SER A 65 -12.79 13.96 3.63
CA SER A 65 -13.65 13.44 2.57
C SER A 65 -15.00 12.94 3.11
N ASP A 66 -15.00 12.24 4.25
CA ASP A 66 -16.23 11.80 4.92
C ASP A 66 -17.06 13.00 5.40
N ASN A 67 -16.42 14.00 6.02
CA ASN A 67 -17.10 15.21 6.49
C ASN A 67 -17.73 16.01 5.35
N ARG A 68 -17.12 16.04 4.17
CA ARG A 68 -17.65 16.73 2.99
C ARG A 68 -18.67 15.93 2.21
N GLY A 69 -18.79 14.62 2.47
CA GLY A 69 -19.65 13.72 1.71
C GLY A 69 -19.27 13.61 0.23
N LYS A 70 -18.08 14.09 -0.17
CA LYS A 70 -17.56 14.07 -1.55
C LYS A 70 -16.20 13.38 -1.55
N ARG A 71 -16.03 12.36 -2.35
CA ARG A 71 -14.82 11.54 -2.39
C ARG A 71 -14.05 11.71 -3.69
N ALA A 72 -14.75 11.86 -4.83
CA ALA A 72 -14.14 11.99 -6.15
C ALA A 72 -13.15 13.17 -6.24
N PRO A 73 -13.39 14.39 -5.71
CA PRO A 73 -12.44 15.47 -5.75
C PRO A 73 -11.11 15.17 -5.05
N PHE A 74 -11.14 14.43 -3.92
CA PHE A 74 -9.92 14.02 -3.22
C PHE A 74 -9.12 13.00 -4.03
N VAL A 75 -9.82 12.07 -4.67
CA VAL A 75 -9.20 11.08 -5.56
C VAL A 75 -8.54 11.79 -6.74
N GLN A 76 -9.26 12.68 -7.43
CA GLN A 76 -8.76 13.44 -8.58
C GLN A 76 -7.55 14.29 -8.20
N LEU A 77 -7.65 15.08 -7.12
CA LEU A 77 -6.55 15.93 -6.64
C LEU A 77 -5.32 15.10 -6.25
N GLY A 78 -5.51 14.00 -5.53
CA GLY A 78 -4.40 13.16 -5.09
C GLY A 78 -3.65 12.50 -6.24
N TYR A 79 -4.35 11.99 -7.26
CA TYR A 79 -3.72 11.43 -8.45
C TYR A 79 -3.05 12.51 -9.32
N THR A 80 -3.64 13.70 -9.42
CA THR A 80 -3.05 14.86 -10.11
C THR A 80 -1.72 15.27 -9.47
N PHE A 81 -1.66 15.40 -8.14
CA PHE A 81 -0.42 15.73 -7.44
C PHE A 81 0.66 14.68 -7.65
N SER A 82 0.29 13.40 -7.53
CA SER A 82 1.25 12.31 -7.80
C SER A 82 1.75 12.31 -9.24
N ALA A 83 0.92 12.59 -10.23
CA ALA A 83 1.32 12.61 -11.62
C ALA A 83 2.22 13.82 -11.93
N LEU A 84 1.85 15.03 -11.49
CA LEU A 84 2.62 16.26 -11.71
C LEU A 84 4.00 16.22 -11.03
N ALA A 85 4.14 15.52 -9.93
CA ALA A 85 5.42 15.35 -9.25
C ALA A 85 6.49 14.70 -10.15
N LYS A 86 6.11 13.82 -11.10
CA LYS A 86 7.06 13.15 -12.00
C LYS A 86 7.82 14.13 -12.91
N PRO A 87 7.18 14.94 -13.74
CA PRO A 87 7.90 15.94 -14.56
C PRO A 87 8.60 16.98 -13.70
N MET A 88 8.06 17.36 -12.53
CA MET A 88 8.73 18.28 -11.62
C MET A 88 10.12 17.79 -11.20
N MET A 89 10.29 16.48 -10.93
CA MET A 89 11.59 15.90 -10.60
C MET A 89 12.60 15.95 -11.77
N ALA A 90 12.13 16.10 -13.01
CA ALA A 90 12.98 16.24 -14.18
C ALA A 90 13.47 17.69 -14.40
N LEU A 91 12.72 18.70 -13.91
CA LEU A 91 12.98 20.12 -14.22
C LEU A 91 14.25 20.62 -13.57
N PHE A 92 14.41 20.42 -12.26
CA PHE A 92 15.53 20.93 -11.49
C PHE A 92 16.16 19.86 -10.60
N VAL A 93 17.46 20.00 -10.35
CA VAL A 93 18.26 19.06 -9.55
C VAL A 93 18.57 19.59 -8.13
N TYR A 94 18.03 20.75 -7.77
CA TYR A 94 18.26 21.35 -6.46
C TYR A 94 17.61 20.50 -5.35
N PRO A 95 18.30 20.26 -4.23
CA PRO A 95 17.78 19.44 -3.13
C PRO A 95 16.40 19.86 -2.64
N VAL A 96 16.18 21.15 -2.43
CA VAL A 96 14.89 21.72 -1.97
C VAL A 96 13.77 21.45 -2.98
N TRP A 97 14.07 21.55 -4.29
CA TRP A 97 13.08 21.26 -5.34
C TRP A 97 12.71 19.79 -5.41
N ILE A 98 13.70 18.91 -5.37
CA ILE A 98 13.47 17.45 -5.35
C ILE A 98 12.68 17.07 -4.10
N PHE A 99 13.03 17.63 -2.95
CA PHE A 99 12.29 17.44 -1.69
C PHE A 99 10.81 17.85 -1.85
N PHE A 100 10.56 19.03 -2.43
CA PHE A 100 9.20 19.52 -2.66
C PHE A 100 8.42 18.58 -3.62
N ALA A 101 8.99 18.22 -4.77
CA ALA A 101 8.36 17.35 -5.75
C ALA A 101 8.07 15.96 -5.14
N ARG A 102 9.00 15.38 -4.38
CA ARG A 102 8.83 14.10 -3.72
C ARG A 102 7.76 14.14 -2.64
N THR A 103 7.76 15.19 -1.83
CA THR A 103 6.74 15.42 -0.79
C THR A 103 5.35 15.60 -1.42
N LEU A 104 5.23 16.29 -2.56
CA LEU A 104 3.99 16.46 -3.30
C LEU A 104 3.44 15.12 -3.81
N ASP A 105 4.30 14.24 -4.35
CA ASP A 105 3.91 12.89 -4.76
C ASP A 105 3.32 12.09 -3.59
N ARG A 106 4.00 12.10 -2.44
CA ARG A 106 3.57 11.39 -1.24
C ARG A 106 2.32 12.00 -0.59
N LEU A 107 2.21 13.32 -0.60
CA LEU A 107 0.98 14.02 -0.19
C LEU A 107 -0.20 13.62 -1.07
N GLY A 108 -0.01 13.56 -2.39
CA GLY A 108 -1.01 13.05 -3.34
C GLY A 108 -1.49 11.65 -2.96
N LYS A 109 -0.58 10.74 -2.60
CA LYS A 109 -0.91 9.40 -2.09
C LYS A 109 -1.75 9.47 -0.81
N GLY A 110 -1.39 10.37 0.12
CA GLY A 110 -2.14 10.59 1.35
C GLY A 110 -3.56 11.09 1.11
N ILE A 111 -3.73 12.06 0.22
CA ILE A 111 -5.04 12.68 -0.10
C ILE A 111 -6.01 11.64 -0.68
N ARG A 112 -5.57 10.82 -1.64
CA ARG A 112 -6.45 9.91 -2.37
C ARG A 112 -6.81 8.62 -1.64
N THR A 113 -5.92 8.10 -0.77
CA THR A 113 -6.03 6.71 -0.28
C THR A 113 -7.33 6.45 0.47
N GLY A 114 -7.67 7.25 1.49
CA GLY A 114 -8.89 7.05 2.28
C GLY A 114 -10.16 7.23 1.44
N ALA A 115 -10.23 8.30 0.63
CA ALA A 115 -11.38 8.58 -0.23
C ALA A 115 -11.57 7.50 -1.32
N ARG A 116 -10.49 7.03 -1.95
CA ARG A 116 -10.52 5.95 -2.94
C ARG A 116 -11.04 4.64 -2.33
N ASP A 117 -10.47 4.25 -1.20
CA ASP A 117 -10.84 2.99 -0.55
C ASP A 117 -12.29 3.02 -0.04
N ALA A 118 -12.77 4.20 0.36
CA ALA A 118 -14.17 4.39 0.69
C ALA A 118 -15.11 4.32 -0.53
N LEU A 119 -14.71 4.88 -1.69
CA LEU A 119 -15.47 4.69 -2.95
C LEU A 119 -15.56 3.20 -3.34
N LEU A 120 -14.48 2.44 -3.20
CA LEU A 120 -14.52 1.00 -3.43
C LEU A 120 -15.49 0.29 -2.48
N SER A 121 -15.51 0.71 -1.20
CA SER A 121 -16.44 0.20 -0.21
C SER A 121 -17.89 0.52 -0.56
N ASP A 122 -18.19 1.76 -1.01
CA ASP A 122 -19.53 2.20 -1.39
C ASP A 122 -20.10 1.48 -2.63
N GLU A 123 -19.21 0.99 -3.50
CA GLU A 123 -19.54 0.22 -4.70
C GLU A 123 -19.65 -1.29 -4.43
N SER A 124 -19.52 -1.71 -3.18
CA SER A 124 -19.52 -3.11 -2.77
C SER A 124 -20.54 -3.36 -1.66
N THR A 125 -21.02 -4.60 -1.57
CA THR A 125 -21.82 -5.08 -0.43
C THR A 125 -20.90 -5.81 0.56
N PRO A 126 -21.33 -6.06 1.81
CA PRO A 126 -20.55 -6.85 2.77
C PRO A 126 -20.09 -8.21 2.22
N GLN A 127 -20.84 -8.80 1.28
CA GLN A 127 -20.56 -10.09 0.64
C GLN A 127 -19.61 -10.00 -0.56
N THR A 128 -19.28 -8.79 -1.02
CA THR A 128 -18.49 -8.57 -2.23
C THR A 128 -17.25 -7.70 -2.00
N LYS A 129 -17.00 -7.24 -0.77
CA LYS A 129 -15.86 -6.36 -0.45
C LYS A 129 -14.51 -7.04 -0.71
N GLY A 130 -14.38 -8.32 -0.39
CA GLY A 130 -13.15 -9.06 -0.64
C GLY A 130 -12.74 -9.04 -2.11
N ARG A 131 -13.67 -9.35 -3.03
CA ARG A 131 -13.40 -9.33 -4.48
C ARG A 131 -13.13 -7.94 -5.03
N VAL A 132 -13.84 -6.90 -4.53
CA VAL A 132 -13.66 -5.52 -4.98
C VAL A 132 -12.30 -4.99 -4.58
N PHE A 133 -11.92 -5.13 -3.31
CA PHE A 133 -10.59 -4.74 -2.84
C PHE A 133 -9.47 -5.62 -3.42
N GLY A 134 -9.75 -6.92 -3.62
CA GLY A 134 -8.82 -7.85 -4.27
C GLY A 134 -8.55 -7.49 -5.73
N LEU A 135 -9.59 -7.16 -6.52
CA LEU A 135 -9.43 -6.68 -7.90
C LEU A 135 -8.60 -5.40 -7.95
N HIS A 136 -9.00 -4.41 -7.13
CA HIS A 136 -8.29 -3.14 -7.07
C HIS A 136 -6.82 -3.34 -6.70
N ARG A 137 -6.53 -4.16 -5.69
CA ARG A 137 -5.15 -4.42 -5.27
C ARG A 137 -4.36 -5.20 -6.31
N GLY A 138 -4.98 -6.17 -6.98
CA GLY A 138 -4.35 -6.90 -8.08
C GLY A 138 -3.94 -5.98 -9.24
N MET A 139 -4.80 -5.03 -9.61
CA MET A 139 -4.49 -4.03 -10.66
C MET A 139 -3.40 -3.05 -10.21
N ASP A 140 -3.45 -2.57 -8.97
CA ASP A 140 -2.44 -1.74 -8.31
C ASP A 140 -1.06 -2.42 -8.40
N THR A 141 -0.97 -3.67 -7.93
CA THR A 141 0.28 -4.44 -7.94
C THR A 141 0.73 -4.83 -9.36
N LEU A 142 -0.20 -5.03 -10.30
CA LEU A 142 0.16 -5.25 -11.70
C LEU A 142 0.89 -4.01 -12.28
N GLY A 143 0.50 -2.81 -11.88
CA GLY A 143 1.25 -1.59 -12.17
C GLY A 143 2.68 -1.63 -11.61
N ALA A 144 2.84 -2.16 -10.38
CA ALA A 144 4.15 -2.35 -9.75
C ALA A 144 5.03 -3.43 -10.41
N VAL A 145 4.45 -4.32 -11.21
CA VAL A 145 5.21 -5.25 -12.09
C VAL A 145 5.61 -4.57 -13.39
N ILE A 146 4.65 -3.93 -14.07
CA ILE A 146 4.86 -3.34 -15.40
C ILE A 146 5.81 -2.13 -15.31
N GLY A 147 5.68 -1.30 -14.28
CA GLY A 147 6.49 -0.09 -14.12
C GLY A 147 8.00 -0.34 -14.18
N PRO A 148 8.57 -1.15 -13.27
CA PRO A 148 10.00 -1.47 -13.28
C PRO A 148 10.46 -2.14 -14.57
N LEU A 149 9.65 -3.00 -15.19
CA LEU A 149 9.97 -3.63 -16.48
C LEU A 149 10.12 -2.58 -17.59
N LEU A 150 9.20 -1.62 -17.68
CA LEU A 150 9.29 -0.52 -18.63
C LEU A 150 10.51 0.37 -18.36
N ALA A 151 10.83 0.63 -17.09
CA ALA A 151 12.00 1.40 -16.72
C ALA A 151 13.31 0.70 -17.11
N LEU A 152 13.42 -0.60 -16.86
CA LEU A 152 14.58 -1.40 -17.27
C LEU A 152 14.72 -1.42 -18.78
N LEU A 153 13.63 -1.65 -19.52
CA LEU A 153 13.63 -1.62 -20.98
C LEU A 153 14.07 -0.26 -21.51
N PHE A 154 13.54 0.83 -20.95
CA PHE A 154 13.94 2.18 -21.34
C PHE A 154 15.42 2.44 -21.09
N LEU A 155 15.94 2.10 -19.92
CA LEU A 155 17.35 2.34 -19.56
C LEU A 155 18.31 1.39 -20.30
N TYR A 156 17.83 0.24 -20.76
CA TYR A 156 18.60 -0.62 -21.65
C TYR A 156 18.93 0.06 -22.98
N PHE A 157 17.93 0.73 -23.59
CA PHE A 157 18.14 1.48 -24.83
C PHE A 157 18.73 2.88 -24.64
N TYR A 158 18.46 3.51 -23.47
CA TYR A 158 18.87 4.89 -23.17
C TYR A 158 19.56 4.99 -21.80
N PRO A 159 20.78 4.44 -21.65
CA PRO A 159 21.50 4.43 -20.37
C PRO A 159 21.69 5.86 -19.82
N GLY A 160 21.46 6.03 -18.51
CA GLY A 160 21.68 7.30 -17.81
C GLY A 160 20.69 8.42 -18.12
N ARG A 161 19.70 8.22 -18.99
CA ARG A 161 18.70 9.24 -19.35
C ARG A 161 17.57 9.34 -18.30
N TYR A 162 17.90 9.45 -17.02
CA TYR A 162 16.93 9.45 -15.92
C TYR A 162 15.88 10.57 -16.02
N LYS A 163 16.28 11.79 -16.43
CA LYS A 163 15.32 12.92 -16.61
C LYS A 163 14.25 12.60 -17.65
N VAL A 164 14.63 11.95 -18.75
CA VAL A 164 13.67 11.53 -19.78
C VAL A 164 12.75 10.45 -19.24
N LEU A 165 13.26 9.52 -18.43
CA LEU A 165 12.44 8.49 -17.79
C LEU A 165 11.37 9.10 -16.87
N PHE A 166 11.66 10.19 -16.12
CA PHE A 166 10.64 10.91 -15.35
C PHE A 166 9.52 11.46 -16.25
N LEU A 167 9.86 11.97 -17.44
CA LEU A 167 8.86 12.45 -18.41
C LEU A 167 8.07 11.29 -19.02
N VAL A 168 8.71 10.17 -19.30
CA VAL A 168 8.03 8.95 -19.78
C VAL A 168 7.08 8.41 -18.72
N ALA A 169 7.48 8.38 -17.43
CA ALA A 169 6.63 7.97 -16.32
C ALA A 169 5.42 8.91 -16.11
N PHE A 170 5.47 10.14 -16.63
CA PHE A 170 4.32 11.05 -16.62
C PHE A 170 3.20 10.59 -17.54
N ILE A 171 3.49 9.84 -18.62
CA ILE A 171 2.47 9.37 -19.60
C ILE A 171 1.40 8.50 -18.89
N PRO A 172 1.75 7.38 -18.20
CA PRO A 172 0.75 6.64 -17.46
C PRO A 172 0.12 7.48 -16.33
N GLY A 173 0.85 8.44 -15.74
CA GLY A 173 0.27 9.40 -14.80
C GLY A 173 -0.85 10.25 -15.41
N LEU A 174 -0.68 10.74 -16.65
CA LEU A 174 -1.72 11.45 -17.40
C LEU A 174 -2.92 10.55 -17.71
N MET A 175 -2.69 9.28 -18.08
CA MET A 175 -3.77 8.32 -18.29
C MET A 175 -4.57 8.10 -17.01
N ALA A 176 -3.90 8.05 -15.85
CA ALA A 176 -4.56 7.97 -14.55
C ALA A 176 -5.43 9.22 -14.29
N ILE A 177 -4.88 10.43 -14.49
CA ILE A 177 -5.66 11.68 -14.32
C ILE A 177 -6.89 11.65 -15.23
N PHE A 178 -6.72 11.36 -16.51
CA PHE A 178 -7.83 11.29 -17.45
C PHE A 178 -8.91 10.28 -17.01
N ALA A 179 -8.49 9.11 -16.57
CA ALA A 179 -9.42 8.09 -16.06
C ALA A 179 -10.18 8.55 -14.80
N THR A 180 -9.58 9.40 -13.95
CA THR A 180 -10.29 9.93 -12.77
C THR A 180 -11.48 10.82 -13.12
N LEU A 181 -11.52 11.41 -14.31
CA LEU A 181 -12.65 12.25 -14.75
C LEU A 181 -13.96 11.44 -14.90
N PHE A 182 -13.86 10.12 -15.06
CA PHE A 182 -15.01 9.23 -15.12
C PHE A 182 -15.54 8.80 -13.74
N ILE A 183 -14.86 9.19 -12.65
CA ILE A 183 -15.29 8.91 -11.28
C ILE A 183 -16.32 9.96 -10.87
N LYS A 184 -17.47 9.48 -10.42
CA LYS A 184 -18.56 10.33 -9.90
C LYS A 184 -18.88 9.92 -8.47
N ASP A 185 -19.16 10.91 -7.63
CA ASP A 185 -19.75 10.66 -6.31
C ASP A 185 -21.20 10.23 -6.44
N LYS A 186 -21.66 9.37 -5.54
CA LYS A 186 -23.09 9.12 -5.38
C LYS A 186 -23.76 10.38 -4.81
N PRO A 187 -24.97 10.73 -5.27
CA PRO A 187 -25.68 11.90 -4.74
C PRO A 187 -25.93 11.72 -3.23
N VAL A 188 -25.37 12.62 -2.43
CA VAL A 188 -25.64 12.72 -1.00
C VAL A 188 -26.87 13.60 -0.81
N LYS A 189 -27.79 13.20 0.07
CA LYS A 189 -28.95 14.06 0.43
C LYS A 189 -28.41 15.38 1.01
N GLU A 190 -28.77 16.50 0.41
CA GLU A 190 -28.23 17.84 0.72
C GLU A 190 -28.32 18.23 2.20
N GLN A 191 -29.32 17.72 2.91
CA GLN A 191 -29.56 18.00 4.31
C GLN A 191 -28.48 17.52 5.28
N GLU A 192 -27.71 16.47 4.90
CA GLU A 192 -26.61 15.94 5.73
C GLU A 192 -25.27 16.67 5.51
N ALA A 193 -25.15 17.43 4.43
CA ALA A 193 -23.91 18.10 4.06
C ALA A 193 -23.66 19.42 4.82
N ILE A 194 -24.75 20.12 5.23
CA ILE A 194 -24.67 21.48 5.81
C ILE A 194 -24.15 21.45 7.26
N ASP A 195 -24.46 20.41 8.04
CA ASP A 195 -24.07 20.33 9.46
C ASP A 195 -22.64 19.85 9.70
N LYS A 196 -21.91 19.41 8.68
CA LYS A 196 -20.62 18.72 8.83
C LYS A 196 -19.37 19.53 8.50
N ILE A 197 -19.50 20.80 8.08
CA ILE A 197 -18.34 21.65 7.72
C ILE A 197 -17.70 22.24 8.99
N LYS A 198 -17.22 21.39 9.89
CA LYS A 198 -16.19 21.79 10.86
C LYS A 198 -14.86 21.23 10.38
N THR A 199 -14.05 22.10 9.76
CA THR A 199 -12.63 21.85 9.51
C THR A 199 -11.94 21.61 10.85
N GLY A 200 -11.87 20.36 11.26
CA GLY A 200 -11.15 19.99 12.48
C GLY A 200 -9.65 20.14 12.32
N SER A 201 -8.91 20.23 13.42
CA SER A 201 -7.45 20.15 13.48
C SER A 201 -6.94 18.98 12.62
N PHE A 202 -5.73 19.13 12.03
CA PHE A 202 -5.06 18.08 11.25
C PHE A 202 -5.07 16.72 11.94
N PHE A 203 -4.94 16.67 13.26
CA PHE A 203 -4.99 15.44 14.06
C PHE A 203 -6.40 15.03 14.52
N SER A 204 -7.46 15.64 13.98
CA SER A 204 -8.84 15.35 14.40
C SER A 204 -9.28 13.91 14.09
N PHE A 205 -8.65 13.23 13.11
CA PHE A 205 -8.90 11.81 12.81
C PHE A 205 -8.51 10.88 13.97
N LEU A 206 -7.54 11.28 14.82
CA LEU A 206 -7.15 10.50 16.00
C LEU A 206 -8.29 10.37 17.02
N LYS A 207 -9.25 11.30 17.03
CA LYS A 207 -10.46 11.20 17.87
C LYS A 207 -11.32 10.01 17.45
N TYR A 208 -11.26 9.59 16.18
CA TYR A 208 -12.00 8.42 15.70
C TYR A 208 -11.61 7.15 16.47
N TRP A 209 -10.37 7.02 16.88
CA TRP A 209 -9.96 5.90 17.75
C TRP A 209 -10.81 5.76 19.00
N LYS A 210 -11.17 6.88 19.64
CA LYS A 210 -11.99 6.88 20.87
C LYS A 210 -13.48 6.66 20.58
N THR A 211 -13.97 7.17 19.45
CA THR A 211 -15.39 7.12 19.07
C THR A 211 -15.76 5.89 18.24
N SER A 212 -14.78 5.18 17.69
CA SER A 212 -14.96 4.01 16.85
C SER A 212 -15.58 2.82 17.61
N PRO A 213 -16.28 1.91 16.92
CA PRO A 213 -16.80 0.67 17.49
C PRO A 213 -15.70 -0.16 18.18
N ALA A 214 -16.07 -0.90 19.23
CA ALA A 214 -15.11 -1.76 19.95
C ALA A 214 -14.47 -2.81 19.01
N ASP A 215 -15.24 -3.33 18.06
CA ASP A 215 -14.79 -4.34 17.10
C ASP A 215 -13.75 -3.78 16.12
N TYR A 216 -13.91 -2.50 15.69
CA TYR A 216 -12.89 -1.79 14.92
C TYR A 216 -11.57 -1.72 15.70
N ARG A 217 -11.62 -1.31 16.98
CA ARG A 217 -10.42 -1.20 17.82
C ARG A 217 -9.71 -2.54 18.00
N LYS A 218 -10.46 -3.62 18.30
CA LYS A 218 -9.90 -4.97 18.40
C LYS A 218 -9.24 -5.41 17.12
N LEU A 219 -9.90 -5.24 15.96
CA LEU A 219 -9.35 -5.57 14.66
C LEU A 219 -8.06 -4.78 14.40
N VAL A 220 -8.11 -3.45 14.53
CA VAL A 220 -6.98 -2.58 14.21
C VAL A 220 -5.80 -2.77 15.14
N ILE A 221 -6.02 -3.08 16.44
CA ILE A 221 -4.92 -3.46 17.36
C ILE A 221 -4.15 -4.67 16.80
N GLY A 222 -4.85 -5.74 16.40
CA GLY A 222 -4.20 -6.92 15.83
C GLY A 222 -3.45 -6.61 14.53
N LEU A 223 -4.05 -5.81 13.64
CA LEU A 223 -3.43 -5.39 12.38
C LEU A 223 -2.19 -4.52 12.61
N LEU A 224 -2.22 -3.58 13.56
CA LEU A 224 -1.08 -2.73 13.89
C LEU A 224 0.02 -3.50 14.62
N PHE A 225 -0.35 -4.45 15.48
CA PHE A 225 0.62 -5.34 16.11
C PHE A 225 1.35 -6.18 15.06
N PHE A 226 0.64 -6.71 14.06
CA PHE A 226 1.27 -7.34 12.90
C PHE A 226 2.20 -6.36 12.15
N ALA A 227 1.75 -5.13 11.89
CA ALA A 227 2.53 -4.12 11.18
C ALA A 227 3.85 -3.77 11.87
N LEU A 228 3.94 -3.88 13.21
CA LEU A 228 5.19 -3.69 13.97
C LEU A 228 6.25 -4.78 13.73
N PHE A 229 5.87 -5.91 13.13
CA PHE A 229 6.80 -6.98 12.75
C PHE A 229 6.87 -7.14 11.24
N ASN A 230 5.97 -6.51 10.47
CA ASN A 230 6.00 -6.51 9.02
C ASN A 230 6.93 -5.38 8.52
N SER A 231 8.23 -5.66 8.54
CA SER A 231 9.26 -4.74 8.05
C SER A 231 9.25 -4.66 6.51
N SER A 232 10.07 -3.77 5.95
CA SER A 232 10.20 -3.60 4.49
C SER A 232 10.63 -4.88 3.78
N ASP A 233 10.08 -5.14 2.60
CA ASP A 233 10.44 -6.24 1.69
C ASP A 233 11.94 -6.28 1.36
N VAL A 234 12.63 -5.14 1.51
CA VAL A 234 14.08 -5.04 1.33
C VAL A 234 14.83 -6.07 2.15
N PHE A 235 14.37 -6.42 3.36
CA PHE A 235 15.03 -7.44 4.19
C PHE A 235 14.97 -8.84 3.57
N LEU A 236 13.85 -9.20 2.93
CA LEU A 236 13.75 -10.46 2.19
C LEU A 236 14.69 -10.48 0.97
N LEU A 237 14.78 -9.35 0.25
CA LEU A 237 15.69 -9.21 -0.89
C LEU A 237 17.17 -9.25 -0.46
N LEU A 238 17.51 -8.63 0.68
CA LEU A 238 18.84 -8.72 1.26
C LEU A 238 19.19 -10.16 1.68
N LYS A 239 18.23 -10.90 2.24
CA LYS A 239 18.42 -12.32 2.58
C LYS A 239 18.64 -13.18 1.35
N ALA A 240 17.89 -12.93 0.26
CA ALA A 240 18.11 -13.59 -1.01
C ALA A 240 19.52 -13.32 -1.57
N LYS A 241 20.02 -12.09 -1.40
CA LYS A 241 21.40 -11.72 -1.77
C LYS A 241 22.45 -12.41 -0.88
N GLU A 242 22.23 -12.50 0.45
CA GLU A 242 23.08 -13.29 1.35
C GLU A 242 23.16 -14.77 0.95
N ALA A 243 22.09 -15.32 0.41
CA ALA A 243 22.03 -16.71 -0.08
C ALA A 243 22.67 -16.91 -1.45
N GLY A 244 23.29 -15.85 -2.03
CA GLY A 244 24.07 -15.93 -3.26
C GLY A 244 23.37 -15.49 -4.55
N LEU A 245 22.16 -14.91 -4.48
CA LEU A 245 21.52 -14.34 -5.68
C LEU A 245 22.27 -13.08 -6.13
N GLY A 246 22.61 -13.03 -7.42
CA GLY A 246 23.13 -11.81 -8.06
C GLY A 246 22.05 -10.72 -8.15
N ASP A 247 22.47 -9.47 -8.37
CA ASP A 247 21.58 -8.30 -8.38
C ASP A 247 20.40 -8.45 -9.37
N THR A 248 20.65 -8.98 -10.56
CA THR A 248 19.59 -9.24 -11.55
C THR A 248 18.57 -10.26 -11.06
N ALA A 249 19.01 -11.33 -10.40
CA ALA A 249 18.12 -12.35 -9.85
C ALA A 249 17.29 -11.80 -8.68
N VAL A 250 17.85 -10.93 -7.84
CA VAL A 250 17.12 -10.22 -6.77
C VAL A 250 16.00 -9.34 -7.34
N ILE A 251 16.27 -8.62 -8.42
CA ILE A 251 15.22 -7.85 -9.12
C ILE A 251 14.18 -8.80 -9.72
N GLY A 252 14.62 -9.93 -10.28
CA GLY A 252 13.73 -10.98 -10.81
C GLY A 252 12.76 -11.52 -9.76
N VAL A 253 13.22 -11.84 -8.56
CA VAL A 253 12.34 -12.32 -7.46
C VAL A 253 11.43 -11.21 -6.94
N TYR A 254 11.85 -9.94 -6.95
CA TYR A 254 10.98 -8.80 -6.64
C TYR A 254 9.79 -8.74 -7.62
N ILE A 255 10.07 -8.80 -8.92
CA ILE A 255 9.05 -8.80 -9.97
C ILE A 255 8.16 -10.05 -9.84
N PHE A 256 8.75 -11.22 -9.58
CA PHE A 256 8.06 -12.49 -9.47
C PHE A 256 7.02 -12.48 -8.33
N TYR A 257 7.41 -12.10 -7.10
CA TYR A 257 6.44 -12.10 -6.01
C TYR A 257 5.33 -11.06 -6.21
N ASN A 258 5.63 -9.91 -6.78
CA ASN A 258 4.61 -8.92 -7.13
C ASN A 258 3.65 -9.44 -8.21
N LEU A 259 4.14 -10.21 -9.19
CA LEU A 259 3.29 -10.88 -10.17
C LEU A 259 2.34 -11.89 -9.52
N ILE A 260 2.86 -12.74 -8.62
CA ILE A 260 2.04 -13.68 -7.84
C ILE A 260 1.01 -12.92 -7.01
N PHE A 261 1.42 -11.86 -6.34
CA PHE A 261 0.52 -10.99 -5.57
C PHE A 261 -0.61 -10.45 -6.46
N ALA A 262 -0.30 -9.89 -7.63
CA ALA A 262 -1.30 -9.36 -8.56
C ALA A 262 -2.29 -10.45 -9.01
N LEU A 263 -1.77 -11.62 -9.41
CA LEU A 263 -2.58 -12.73 -9.92
C LEU A 263 -3.51 -13.33 -8.86
N PHE A 264 -3.05 -13.45 -7.61
CA PHE A 264 -3.81 -14.09 -6.54
C PHE A 264 -4.74 -13.13 -5.77
N SER A 265 -4.56 -11.80 -5.87
CA SER A 265 -5.37 -10.82 -5.12
C SER A 265 -6.87 -10.94 -5.41
N PHE A 266 -7.27 -11.04 -6.67
CA PHE A 266 -8.68 -11.16 -7.02
C PHE A 266 -9.28 -12.55 -6.68
N PRO A 267 -8.64 -13.69 -7.01
CA PRO A 267 -9.12 -15.01 -6.60
C PRO A 267 -9.26 -15.16 -5.08
N LEU A 268 -8.26 -14.71 -4.30
CA LEU A 268 -8.33 -14.76 -2.83
C LEU A 268 -9.38 -13.80 -2.27
N GLY A 269 -9.62 -12.66 -2.93
CA GLY A 269 -10.75 -11.78 -2.62
C GLY A 269 -12.10 -12.46 -2.79
N ILE A 270 -12.32 -13.20 -3.89
CA ILE A 270 -13.53 -13.99 -4.11
C ILE A 270 -13.66 -15.10 -3.06
N LEU A 271 -12.54 -15.78 -2.75
CA LEU A 271 -12.54 -16.82 -1.73
C LEU A 271 -12.86 -16.26 -0.35
N ALA A 272 -12.34 -15.07 -0.03
CA ALA A 272 -12.62 -14.38 1.22
C ALA A 272 -14.10 -13.98 1.37
N ASP A 273 -14.77 -13.62 0.27
CA ASP A 273 -16.20 -13.35 0.26
C ASP A 273 -17.02 -14.62 0.57
N LYS A 274 -16.53 -15.81 0.15
CA LYS A 274 -17.22 -17.09 0.34
C LYS A 274 -16.99 -17.69 1.74
N ILE A 275 -15.74 -17.77 2.18
CA ILE A 275 -15.38 -18.48 3.42
C ILE A 275 -15.11 -17.54 4.61
N GLY A 276 -15.09 -16.22 4.37
CA GLY A 276 -14.92 -15.17 5.37
C GLY A 276 -13.54 -14.53 5.32
N LEU A 277 -13.52 -13.18 5.44
CA LEU A 277 -12.30 -12.34 5.42
C LEU A 277 -11.29 -12.76 6.49
N LYS A 278 -11.77 -13.06 7.70
CA LYS A 278 -10.94 -13.51 8.82
C LYS A 278 -10.11 -14.76 8.48
N ARG A 279 -10.74 -15.78 7.86
CA ARG A 279 -10.06 -17.06 7.55
C ARG A 279 -8.96 -16.87 6.53
N ILE A 280 -9.22 -16.10 5.47
CA ILE A 280 -8.21 -15.82 4.45
C ILE A 280 -7.07 -14.99 5.03
N PHE A 281 -7.37 -14.00 5.86
CA PHE A 281 -6.35 -13.18 6.53
C PHE A 281 -5.44 -14.04 7.43
N ILE A 282 -6.00 -14.93 8.23
CA ILE A 282 -5.22 -15.87 9.07
C ILE A 282 -4.34 -16.77 8.20
N GLY A 283 -4.89 -17.34 7.11
CA GLY A 283 -4.10 -18.10 6.14
C GLY A 283 -2.92 -17.31 5.58
N GLY A 284 -3.14 -16.04 5.26
CA GLY A 284 -2.07 -15.13 4.85
C GLY A 284 -1.00 -14.93 5.92
N LEU A 285 -1.38 -14.74 7.18
CA LEU A 285 -0.41 -14.62 8.28
C LEU A 285 0.42 -15.89 8.49
N LEU A 286 -0.19 -17.08 8.32
CA LEU A 286 0.52 -18.34 8.38
C LEU A 286 1.50 -18.51 7.19
N CYS A 287 1.10 -18.08 5.99
CA CYS A 287 2.02 -18.01 4.85
C CYS A 287 3.20 -17.08 5.13
N PHE A 288 2.96 -15.89 5.70
CA PHE A 288 4.02 -14.96 6.12
C PHE A 288 4.97 -15.60 7.13
N ALA A 289 4.43 -16.24 8.16
CA ALA A 289 5.23 -16.94 9.16
C ALA A 289 6.10 -18.04 8.52
N ALA A 290 5.53 -18.85 7.62
CA ALA A 290 6.24 -19.88 6.88
C ALA A 290 7.37 -19.30 6.02
N VAL A 291 7.14 -18.15 5.37
CA VAL A 291 8.16 -17.44 4.58
C VAL A 291 9.31 -17.01 5.47
N TYR A 292 9.05 -16.31 6.56
CA TYR A 292 10.12 -15.78 7.41
C TYR A 292 10.87 -16.90 8.13
N LEU A 293 10.18 -17.90 8.69
CA LEU A 293 10.84 -19.05 9.29
C LEU A 293 11.60 -19.88 8.25
N GLY A 294 11.05 -20.07 7.06
CA GLY A 294 11.73 -20.75 5.96
C GLY A 294 12.97 -20.02 5.50
N MET A 295 12.92 -18.69 5.32
CA MET A 295 14.07 -17.86 4.94
C MET A 295 15.19 -17.86 5.99
N SER A 296 14.86 -18.03 7.28
CA SER A 296 15.87 -18.14 8.34
C SER A 296 16.78 -19.37 8.18
N MET A 297 16.26 -20.43 7.54
CA MET A 297 16.92 -21.75 7.42
C MET A 297 17.38 -22.07 5.98
N SER A 298 16.88 -21.35 4.98
CA SER A 298 17.08 -21.71 3.58
C SER A 298 18.29 -21.04 2.97
N HIS A 299 19.09 -21.85 2.28
CA HIS A 299 20.24 -21.42 1.46
C HIS A 299 20.10 -21.86 -0.01
N HIS A 300 19.08 -22.67 -0.33
CA HIS A 300 18.86 -23.20 -1.68
C HIS A 300 18.01 -22.24 -2.54
N LEU A 301 18.47 -21.98 -3.75
CA LEU A 301 17.84 -21.06 -4.69
C LEU A 301 16.37 -21.41 -4.98
N TYR A 302 16.05 -22.69 -5.19
CA TYR A 302 14.67 -23.14 -5.44
C TYR A 302 13.76 -22.95 -4.22
N ALA A 303 14.28 -23.18 -3.01
CA ALA A 303 13.53 -22.92 -1.79
C ALA A 303 13.23 -21.42 -1.62
N ILE A 304 14.20 -20.55 -1.92
CA ILE A 304 13.99 -19.09 -1.93
C ILE A 304 12.91 -18.70 -2.92
N GLY A 305 12.92 -19.23 -4.14
CA GLY A 305 11.87 -19.00 -5.14
C GLY A 305 10.48 -19.42 -4.66
N ALA A 306 10.37 -20.60 -4.03
CA ALA A 306 9.11 -21.08 -3.44
C ALA A 306 8.64 -20.19 -2.27
N LEU A 307 9.55 -19.69 -1.45
CA LEU A 307 9.22 -18.76 -0.36
C LEU A 307 8.77 -17.41 -0.89
N PHE A 308 9.34 -16.88 -1.97
CA PHE A 308 8.83 -15.66 -2.63
C PHE A 308 7.47 -15.87 -3.29
N PHE A 309 7.19 -17.06 -3.83
CA PHE A 309 5.82 -17.40 -4.27
C PHE A 309 4.83 -17.31 -3.10
N LEU A 310 5.13 -17.94 -1.96
CA LEU A 310 4.29 -17.87 -0.76
C LEU A 310 4.17 -16.44 -0.23
N TYR A 311 5.22 -15.61 -0.35
CA TYR A 311 5.18 -14.21 0.03
C TYR A 311 4.19 -13.40 -0.82
N GLY A 312 4.15 -13.64 -2.13
CA GLY A 312 3.14 -13.07 -3.02
C GLY A 312 1.71 -13.48 -2.64
N VAL A 313 1.51 -14.77 -2.29
CA VAL A 313 0.22 -15.29 -1.81
C VAL A 313 -0.18 -14.64 -0.48
N TYR A 314 0.77 -14.50 0.47
CA TYR A 314 0.54 -13.77 1.73
C TYR A 314 0.04 -12.34 1.48
N ALA A 315 0.75 -11.58 0.65
CA ALA A 315 0.39 -10.19 0.34
C ALA A 315 -1.03 -10.11 -0.26
N ALA A 316 -1.36 -11.02 -1.17
CA ALA A 316 -2.69 -11.13 -1.79
C ALA A 316 -3.79 -11.47 -0.76
N ALA A 317 -3.46 -12.30 0.24
CA ALA A 317 -4.40 -12.73 1.28
C ALA A 317 -4.59 -11.70 2.40
N THR A 318 -3.78 -10.64 2.47
CA THR A 318 -3.80 -9.73 3.63
C THR A 318 -4.07 -8.28 3.26
N GLU A 319 -3.43 -7.70 2.25
CA GLU A 319 -3.46 -6.25 2.04
C GLU A 319 -4.84 -5.71 1.60
N GLY A 320 -5.47 -6.33 0.61
CA GLY A 320 -6.82 -5.96 0.20
C GLY A 320 -7.87 -6.38 1.23
N ILE A 321 -7.65 -7.57 1.82
CA ILE A 321 -8.57 -8.20 2.77
C ILE A 321 -8.68 -7.40 4.09
N SER A 322 -7.57 -6.86 4.62
CA SER A 322 -7.61 -6.02 5.82
C SER A 322 -8.47 -4.78 5.64
N LYS A 323 -8.38 -4.11 4.50
CA LYS A 323 -9.21 -2.94 4.17
C LYS A 323 -10.68 -3.31 3.96
N ALA A 324 -10.94 -4.42 3.26
CA ALA A 324 -12.29 -4.97 3.12
C ALA A 324 -12.89 -5.28 4.49
N TRP A 325 -12.11 -5.84 5.40
CA TRP A 325 -12.57 -6.17 6.75
C TRP A 325 -12.86 -4.91 7.58
N ILE A 326 -11.96 -3.93 7.58
CA ILE A 326 -12.19 -2.64 8.24
C ILE A 326 -13.45 -1.99 7.71
N SER A 327 -13.65 -1.96 6.38
CA SER A 327 -14.81 -1.34 5.77
C SER A 327 -16.13 -2.07 6.08
N ASN A 328 -16.09 -3.37 6.43
CA ASN A 328 -17.27 -4.15 6.84
C ASN A 328 -17.75 -3.85 8.27
N ILE A 329 -16.87 -3.39 9.14
CA ILE A 329 -17.17 -3.10 10.55
C ILE A 329 -17.22 -1.61 10.86
N SER A 330 -17.02 -0.77 9.87
CA SER A 330 -17.10 0.68 9.98
C SER A 330 -18.42 1.18 9.40
N ASP A 331 -18.98 2.22 10.00
CA ASP A 331 -20.13 2.91 9.43
C ASP A 331 -19.77 3.47 8.06
N GLN A 332 -20.71 3.41 7.12
CA GLN A 332 -20.51 3.90 5.75
C GLN A 332 -20.09 5.38 5.69
N LYS A 333 -20.60 6.20 6.61
CA LYS A 333 -20.27 7.63 6.74
C LYS A 333 -18.84 7.89 7.22
N ASP A 334 -18.19 6.93 7.88
CA ASP A 334 -16.86 7.05 8.48
C ASP A 334 -15.82 6.14 7.82
N THR A 335 -16.15 5.49 6.71
CA THR A 335 -15.30 4.48 6.08
C THR A 335 -13.92 5.02 5.67
N ALA A 336 -13.86 6.22 5.06
CA ALA A 336 -12.59 6.83 4.68
C ALA A 336 -11.76 7.22 5.92
N THR A 337 -12.41 7.69 6.99
CA THR A 337 -11.78 7.98 8.28
C THR A 337 -11.21 6.72 8.91
N ALA A 338 -11.97 5.62 8.93
CA ALA A 338 -11.56 4.35 9.51
C ALA A 338 -10.34 3.76 8.78
N ILE A 339 -10.42 3.64 7.44
CA ILE A 339 -9.31 3.12 6.63
C ILE A 339 -8.11 4.08 6.68
N GLY A 340 -8.35 5.39 6.60
CA GLY A 340 -7.29 6.41 6.65
C GLY A 340 -6.56 6.42 8.00
N THR A 341 -7.28 6.28 9.12
CA THR A 341 -6.70 6.19 10.47
C THR A 341 -5.83 4.93 10.59
N TYR A 342 -6.38 3.77 10.19
CA TYR A 342 -5.61 2.51 10.18
C TYR A 342 -4.35 2.62 9.33
N THR A 343 -4.47 3.04 8.07
CA THR A 343 -3.32 3.09 7.14
C THR A 343 -2.29 4.15 7.54
N GLY A 344 -2.73 5.23 8.21
CA GLY A 344 -1.83 6.21 8.82
C GLY A 344 -0.99 5.59 9.94
N PHE A 345 -1.62 4.91 10.91
CA PHE A 345 -0.90 4.20 11.96
C PHE A 345 -0.06 3.05 11.42
N GLN A 346 -0.56 2.30 10.43
CA GLN A 346 0.18 1.24 9.77
C GLN A 346 1.52 1.74 9.19
N SER A 347 1.51 2.89 8.52
CA SER A 347 2.75 3.48 7.97
C SER A 347 3.78 3.78 9.06
N LEU A 348 3.35 4.29 10.23
CA LEU A 348 4.23 4.52 11.38
C LEU A 348 4.75 3.20 11.97
N CYS A 349 3.89 2.20 12.13
CA CYS A 349 4.27 0.88 12.64
C CYS A 349 5.29 0.18 11.71
N THR A 350 5.07 0.21 10.39
CA THR A 350 5.98 -0.39 9.41
C THR A 350 7.33 0.33 9.36
N MET A 351 7.35 1.65 9.52
CA MET A 351 8.58 2.41 9.67
C MET A 351 9.37 1.96 10.91
N LEU A 352 8.69 1.89 12.06
CA LEU A 352 9.30 1.40 13.31
C LEU A 352 9.78 -0.05 13.17
N ALA A 353 8.97 -0.92 12.56
CA ALA A 353 9.35 -2.30 12.27
C ALA A 353 10.66 -2.38 11.48
N SER A 354 10.80 -1.58 10.43
CA SER A 354 12.00 -1.57 9.60
C SER A 354 13.24 -1.09 10.37
N VAL A 355 13.10 -0.08 11.22
CA VAL A 355 14.19 0.41 12.09
C VAL A 355 14.60 -0.65 13.11
N ILE A 356 13.61 -1.25 13.81
CA ILE A 356 13.87 -2.27 14.84
C ILE A 356 14.49 -3.51 14.20
N MET A 357 13.92 -4.02 13.11
CA MET A 357 14.43 -5.22 12.44
C MET A 357 15.79 -4.99 11.81
N GLY A 358 16.07 -3.79 11.29
CA GLY A 358 17.40 -3.41 10.81
C GLY A 358 18.44 -3.42 11.94
N PHE A 359 18.10 -2.91 13.11
CA PHE A 359 18.97 -2.97 14.30
C PHE A 359 19.20 -4.40 14.79
N VAL A 360 18.13 -5.23 14.86
CA VAL A 360 18.22 -6.65 15.24
C VAL A 360 19.11 -7.40 14.26
N TRP A 361 18.94 -7.16 12.96
CA TRP A 361 19.79 -7.76 11.92
C TRP A 361 21.26 -7.39 12.10
N TYR A 362 21.52 -6.10 12.28
CA TYR A 362 22.90 -5.61 12.47
C TYR A 362 23.56 -6.24 13.70
N ARG A 363 22.82 -6.40 14.82
CA ARG A 363 23.37 -6.87 16.09
C ARG A 363 23.39 -8.38 16.23
N PHE A 364 22.38 -9.09 15.70
CA PHE A 364 22.14 -10.52 15.95
C PHE A 364 22.07 -11.36 14.67
N GLY A 365 22.19 -10.73 13.50
CA GLY A 365 22.15 -11.40 12.21
C GLY A 365 20.76 -11.64 11.63
N SER A 366 20.74 -12.04 10.35
CA SER A 366 19.50 -12.24 9.59
C SER A 366 18.61 -13.34 10.18
N THR A 367 19.18 -14.47 10.61
CA THR A 367 18.45 -15.62 11.15
C THR A 367 17.59 -15.23 12.34
N VAL A 368 18.16 -14.51 13.33
CA VAL A 368 17.42 -14.07 14.53
C VAL A 368 16.27 -13.13 14.14
N THR A 369 16.55 -12.20 13.23
CA THR A 369 15.54 -11.25 12.72
C THR A 369 14.35 -11.99 12.09
N PHE A 370 14.62 -12.97 11.24
CA PHE A 370 13.57 -13.72 10.55
C PHE A 370 12.79 -14.65 11.48
N VAL A 371 13.46 -15.32 12.42
CA VAL A 371 12.79 -16.16 13.44
C VAL A 371 11.87 -15.30 14.31
N LEU A 372 12.33 -14.14 14.79
CA LEU A 372 11.54 -13.22 15.59
C LEU A 372 10.30 -12.74 14.82
N THR A 373 10.46 -12.31 13.58
CA THR A 373 9.37 -11.84 12.72
C THR A 373 8.34 -12.95 12.44
N GLY A 374 8.81 -14.15 12.07
CA GLY A 374 7.94 -15.30 11.80
C GLY A 374 7.18 -15.76 13.05
N SER A 375 7.85 -15.83 14.21
CA SER A 375 7.23 -16.20 15.49
C SER A 375 6.17 -15.17 15.92
N ALA A 376 6.45 -13.87 15.75
CA ALA A 376 5.47 -12.82 16.01
C ALA A 376 4.22 -12.96 15.12
N ALA A 377 4.39 -13.31 13.85
CA ALA A 377 3.27 -13.53 12.93
C ALA A 377 2.39 -14.72 13.37
N VAL A 378 2.98 -15.80 13.92
CA VAL A 378 2.23 -16.92 14.51
C VAL A 378 1.41 -16.45 15.71
N LEU A 379 1.99 -15.63 16.60
CA LEU A 379 1.27 -15.07 17.75
C LEU A 379 0.09 -14.19 17.33
N VAL A 380 0.30 -13.36 16.28
CA VAL A 380 -0.77 -12.53 15.71
C VAL A 380 -1.85 -13.40 15.07
N ALA A 381 -1.49 -14.46 14.35
CA ALA A 381 -2.46 -15.42 13.80
C ALA A 381 -3.28 -16.05 14.94
N GLY A 382 -2.64 -16.43 16.03
CA GLY A 382 -3.30 -16.89 17.27
C GLY A 382 -4.30 -15.87 17.80
N TYR A 383 -3.89 -14.60 17.92
CA TYR A 383 -4.81 -13.54 18.33
C TYR A 383 -6.06 -13.48 17.45
N PHE A 384 -5.90 -13.53 16.13
CA PHE A 384 -7.04 -13.49 15.22
C PHE A 384 -7.89 -14.76 15.28
N ILE A 385 -7.33 -15.94 15.57
CA ILE A 385 -8.11 -17.18 15.75
C ILE A 385 -9.10 -17.03 16.92
N PHE A 386 -8.63 -16.49 18.04
CA PHE A 386 -9.45 -16.30 19.25
C PHE A 386 -10.32 -15.04 19.20
N LEU A 387 -10.08 -14.12 18.27
CA LEU A 387 -10.92 -12.94 18.11
C LEU A 387 -12.34 -13.35 17.68
N PRO A 388 -13.42 -12.88 18.32
CA PRO A 388 -14.78 -13.18 17.89
C PRO A 388 -15.02 -12.81 16.42
N THR A 389 -15.89 -13.53 15.75
CA THR A 389 -16.37 -13.12 14.45
C THR A 389 -17.32 -11.95 14.65
N PHE A 390 -16.95 -10.78 14.12
CA PHE A 390 -17.78 -9.58 14.25
C PHE A 390 -19.08 -9.75 13.47
N ALA A 391 -20.18 -9.29 14.06
CA ALA A 391 -21.46 -9.21 13.36
C ALA A 391 -21.30 -8.27 12.15
N ARG A 392 -21.84 -8.68 11.01
CA ARG A 392 -21.93 -7.80 9.84
C ARG A 392 -22.96 -6.73 10.19
N HIS A 393 -22.60 -5.47 10.09
CA HIS A 393 -23.61 -4.40 10.07
C HIS A 393 -24.38 -4.54 8.74
N GLU A 394 -25.66 -4.92 8.85
CA GLU A 394 -26.60 -4.97 7.73
C GLU A 394 -26.92 -3.56 7.22
#